data_588166c22f0cb3aa76ec02f2f70a45fe
#
_entry.id   588166c22f0cb3aa76ec02f2f70a45fe
#
_cell.length_a   1.000
_cell.length_b   1.000
_cell.length_c   1.000
_cell.angle_alpha   90.00
_cell.angle_beta   90.00
_cell.angle_gamma   90.00
#
_symmetry.space_group_name_H-M   'P 1'
#
loop_
_entity.id
_entity.type
_entity.pdbx_description
1 polymer ?
#
loop_
_entity_poly.entity_id
_entity_poly.type
_entity_poly.pdbx_seq_one_letter_code
_entity_poly.pdbx_strand_id
1 'polypeptide(L)'
;MNIKQLHYFHELAKHQHFARAAKACHITQPTLSASITALEKNLGTDLVVRTSQFVALTEAGELVRQYAERMLLEQEALKQELALFHGELSGTLRIGIVPQSNVDIMPLIARCKQRYPDIVIRLSVLSNEALLSQLELHQCDIGLGFDEPLTGAARQTFHLYPQGHNQMAVLMNRDEADQRLPGDEPTLTALQQQPLVLPSRTMQFRKYLDRAAERAGIRLDVVLETDSLFHLVSAVRHRLGWAIVSAGLARSASKLSDLVCLPLAPQRDIGHTAFITRQHSVTPAMRAFLELVEESEGVSNKVLE
;
A
#
# COMPACT_ATOMS: atom_id res chain seq x y z
N MET A 1 6.87 27.24 20.72
CA MET A 1 6.81 26.02 19.89
C MET A 1 7.85 26.08 18.80
N ASN A 2 8.58 25.00 18.54
CA ASN A 2 9.54 24.89 17.45
C ASN A 2 9.51 23.48 16.81
N ILE A 3 10.08 23.34 15.61
CA ILE A 3 10.08 22.08 14.83
C ILE A 3 10.70 20.90 15.59
N LYS A 4 11.74 21.16 16.40
CA LYS A 4 12.41 20.13 17.19
C LYS A 4 11.48 19.56 18.28
N GLN A 5 10.67 20.42 18.92
CA GLN A 5 9.65 19.99 19.88
C GLN A 5 8.55 19.15 19.21
N LEU A 6 8.11 19.55 17.99
CA LEU A 6 7.14 18.78 17.21
C LEU A 6 7.69 17.42 16.80
N HIS A 7 8.96 17.34 16.39
CA HIS A 7 9.62 16.07 16.09
C HIS A 7 9.69 15.15 17.33
N TYR A 8 10.06 15.67 18.47
CA TYR A 8 10.10 14.90 19.72
C TYR A 8 8.71 14.39 20.14
N PHE A 9 7.70 15.23 19.97
CA PHE A 9 6.33 14.85 20.27
C PHE A 9 5.82 13.78 19.29
N HIS A 10 6.11 13.92 18.00
CA HIS A 10 5.80 12.93 16.97
C HIS A 10 6.42 11.55 17.29
N GLU A 11 7.71 11.50 17.64
CA GLU A 11 8.37 10.26 18.03
C GLU A 11 7.81 9.68 19.34
N LEU A 12 7.41 10.52 20.29
CA LEU A 12 6.71 10.05 21.51
C LEU A 12 5.36 9.43 21.18
N ALA A 13 4.57 10.06 20.34
CA ALA A 13 3.28 9.55 19.88
C ALA A 13 3.41 8.19 19.16
N LYS A 14 4.43 8.05 18.33
CA LYS A 14 4.73 6.82 17.58
C LYS A 14 5.16 5.66 18.49
N HIS A 15 6.05 5.93 19.43
CA HIS A 15 6.61 4.90 20.30
C HIS A 15 5.80 4.63 21.55
N GLN A 16 4.91 5.56 21.94
CA GLN A 16 4.06 5.52 23.15
C GLN A 16 4.84 5.19 24.45
N HIS A 17 6.14 5.52 24.44
CA HIS A 17 7.06 5.21 25.54
C HIS A 17 8.23 6.19 25.54
N PHE A 18 8.40 6.96 26.62
CA PHE A 18 9.41 8.01 26.72
C PHE A 18 10.85 7.54 26.43
N ALA A 19 11.28 6.42 27.01
CA ALA A 19 12.65 5.94 26.83
C ALA A 19 12.90 5.48 25.36
N ARG A 20 11.93 4.82 24.71
CA ARG A 20 12.04 4.42 23.31
C ARG A 20 12.06 5.63 22.37
N ALA A 21 11.19 6.60 22.61
CA ALA A 21 11.15 7.84 21.84
C ALA A 21 12.45 8.66 22.00
N ALA A 22 12.97 8.77 23.23
CA ALA A 22 14.24 9.45 23.50
C ALA A 22 15.42 8.78 22.75
N LYS A 23 15.47 7.45 22.75
CA LYS A 23 16.46 6.70 21.97
C LYS A 23 16.34 6.96 20.46
N ALA A 24 15.11 6.98 19.93
CA ALA A 24 14.84 7.30 18.52
C ALA A 24 15.30 8.72 18.15
N CYS A 25 15.15 9.68 19.09
CA CYS A 25 15.60 11.06 18.92
C CYS A 25 17.10 11.29 19.26
N HIS A 26 17.84 10.26 19.64
CA HIS A 26 19.26 10.35 20.08
C HIS A 26 19.46 11.34 21.26
N ILE A 27 18.53 11.37 22.21
CA ILE A 27 18.57 12.21 23.40
C ILE A 27 18.28 11.40 24.68
N THR A 28 18.45 12.03 25.84
CA THR A 28 18.09 11.41 27.10
C THR A 28 16.57 11.52 27.37
N GLN A 29 16.02 10.58 28.13
CA GLN A 29 14.60 10.63 28.51
C GLN A 29 14.20 11.90 29.28
N PRO A 30 15.00 12.42 30.23
CA PRO A 30 14.71 13.71 30.88
C PRO A 30 14.63 14.87 29.89
N THR A 31 15.52 14.92 28.90
CA THR A 31 15.50 15.94 27.85
C THR A 31 14.22 15.88 27.01
N LEU A 32 13.80 14.67 26.61
CA LEU A 32 12.54 14.48 25.90
C LEU A 32 11.35 14.95 26.76
N SER A 33 11.27 14.50 28.02
CA SER A 33 10.18 14.85 28.93
C SER A 33 10.08 16.36 29.15
N ALA A 34 11.21 17.04 29.39
CA ALA A 34 11.26 18.50 29.53
C ALA A 34 10.78 19.21 28.25
N SER A 35 11.16 18.70 27.08
CA SER A 35 10.75 19.26 25.79
C SER A 35 9.24 19.13 25.55
N ILE A 36 8.64 17.99 25.92
CA ILE A 36 7.18 17.77 25.83
C ILE A 36 6.45 18.69 26.79
N THR A 37 6.89 18.78 28.05
CA THR A 37 6.30 19.71 29.04
C THR A 37 6.39 21.18 28.57
N ALA A 38 7.50 21.57 27.95
CA ALA A 38 7.64 22.91 27.38
C ALA A 38 6.69 23.14 26.19
N LEU A 39 6.44 22.10 25.36
CA LEU A 39 5.48 22.17 24.27
C LEU A 39 4.04 22.32 24.83
N GLU A 40 3.64 21.51 25.80
CA GLU A 40 2.34 21.59 26.50
C GLU A 40 2.12 22.98 27.11
N LYS A 41 3.13 23.51 27.78
CA LYS A 41 3.08 24.86 28.34
C LYS A 41 2.90 25.94 27.26
N ASN A 42 3.58 25.81 26.12
CA ASN A 42 3.46 26.77 25.01
C ASN A 42 2.08 26.72 24.36
N LEU A 43 1.45 25.56 24.31
CA LEU A 43 0.13 25.37 23.72
C LEU A 43 -1.02 25.56 24.72
N GLY A 44 -0.70 25.63 26.03
CA GLY A 44 -1.67 25.84 27.09
C GLY A 44 -2.58 24.62 27.36
N THR A 45 -2.18 23.42 26.95
CA THR A 45 -2.95 22.18 27.10
C THR A 45 -2.03 20.98 27.24
N ASP A 46 -2.50 19.97 27.98
CA ASP A 46 -1.81 18.69 28.09
C ASP A 46 -2.01 17.88 26.79
N LEU A 47 -0.93 17.34 26.26
CA LEU A 47 -0.93 16.52 25.04
C LEU A 47 -0.83 15.03 25.33
N VAL A 48 -0.32 14.66 26.52
CA VAL A 48 -0.10 13.27 26.89
C VAL A 48 -0.73 12.95 28.23
N VAL A 49 -1.35 11.78 28.31
CA VAL A 49 -1.79 11.17 29.58
C VAL A 49 -0.64 10.31 30.08
N ARG A 50 -0.04 10.69 31.21
CA ARG A 50 1.13 10.00 31.78
C ARG A 50 0.65 8.93 32.77
N THR A 51 0.88 7.67 32.44
CA THR A 51 0.75 6.55 33.38
C THR A 51 2.14 5.93 33.63
N SER A 52 2.26 5.04 34.62
CA SER A 52 3.56 4.49 35.02
C SER A 52 4.31 3.71 33.94
N GLN A 53 3.63 3.23 32.88
CA GLN A 53 4.25 2.38 31.85
C GLN A 53 3.82 2.72 30.41
N PHE A 54 2.76 3.47 30.22
CA PHE A 54 2.17 3.73 28.90
C PHE A 54 1.86 5.22 28.72
N VAL A 55 2.13 5.73 27.53
CA VAL A 55 1.78 7.10 27.15
C VAL A 55 0.64 7.03 26.14
N ALA A 56 -0.53 7.55 26.55
CA ALA A 56 -1.64 7.81 25.63
C ALA A 56 -1.64 9.30 25.26
N LEU A 57 -2.15 9.62 24.08
CA LEU A 57 -2.41 11.00 23.70
C LEU A 57 -3.75 11.45 24.27
N THR A 58 -3.85 12.74 24.63
CA THR A 58 -5.12 13.40 24.85
C THR A 58 -5.78 13.68 23.50
N GLU A 59 -7.04 14.12 23.48
CA GLU A 59 -7.72 14.58 22.26
C GLU A 59 -6.93 15.75 21.61
N ALA A 60 -6.45 16.71 22.43
CA ALA A 60 -5.57 17.78 21.97
C ALA A 60 -4.23 17.24 21.45
N GLY A 61 -3.67 16.20 22.10
CA GLY A 61 -2.46 15.52 21.66
C GLY A 61 -2.62 14.87 20.30
N GLU A 62 -3.75 14.24 20.01
CA GLU A 62 -4.02 13.63 18.70
C GLU A 62 -4.14 14.72 17.62
N LEU A 63 -4.80 15.83 17.91
CA LEU A 63 -4.86 16.98 17.01
C LEU A 63 -3.45 17.53 16.71
N VAL A 64 -2.64 17.75 17.75
CA VAL A 64 -1.26 18.27 17.60
C VAL A 64 -0.40 17.26 16.84
N ARG A 65 -0.58 15.95 17.01
CA ARG A 65 0.13 14.92 16.26
C ARG A 65 -0.09 15.06 14.76
N GLN A 66 -1.35 15.24 14.33
CA GLN A 66 -1.70 15.41 12.91
C GLN A 66 -1.05 16.68 12.32
N TYR A 67 -1.05 17.79 13.06
CA TYR A 67 -0.40 19.03 12.61
C TYR A 67 1.13 18.91 12.61
N ALA A 68 1.70 18.24 13.62
CA ALA A 68 3.15 18.02 13.70
C ALA A 68 3.64 17.19 12.52
N GLU A 69 2.94 16.12 12.16
CA GLU A 69 3.28 15.32 10.97
C GLU A 69 3.31 16.15 9.69
N ARG A 70 2.29 17.00 9.47
CA ARG A 70 2.24 17.89 8.29
C ARG A 70 3.41 18.88 8.29
N MET A 71 3.70 19.52 9.43
CA MET A 71 4.79 20.50 9.53
C MET A 71 6.17 19.85 9.32
N LEU A 72 6.37 18.62 9.80
CA LEU A 72 7.61 17.87 9.60
C LEU A 72 7.77 17.45 8.12
N LEU A 73 6.68 17.07 7.45
CA LEU A 73 6.70 16.77 6.02
C LEU A 73 7.01 18.00 5.16
N GLU A 74 6.41 19.15 5.47
CA GLU A 74 6.73 20.40 4.77
C GLU A 74 8.19 20.82 4.99
N GLN A 75 8.73 20.59 6.19
CA GLN A 75 10.16 20.81 6.44
C GLN A 75 11.03 19.88 5.57
N GLU A 76 10.65 18.61 5.43
CA GLU A 76 11.38 17.67 4.59
C GLU A 76 11.24 18.04 3.10
N ALA A 77 10.05 18.43 2.65
CA ALA A 77 9.80 18.90 1.30
C ALA A 77 10.69 20.12 0.97
N LEU A 78 10.80 21.09 1.89
CA LEU A 78 11.68 22.24 1.71
C LEU A 78 13.14 21.83 1.52
N LYS A 79 13.65 20.87 2.30
CA LYS A 79 15.02 20.36 2.13
C LYS A 79 15.21 19.69 0.77
N GLN A 80 14.23 18.92 0.31
CA GLN A 80 14.26 18.28 -1.00
C GLN A 80 14.19 19.30 -2.15
N GLU A 81 13.37 20.36 -2.02
CA GLU A 81 13.34 21.46 -3.00
C GLU A 81 14.69 22.18 -3.09
N LEU A 82 15.32 22.44 -1.94
CA LEU A 82 16.66 23.05 -1.92
C LEU A 82 17.73 22.13 -2.53
N ALA A 83 17.64 20.82 -2.29
CA ALA A 83 18.55 19.85 -2.89
C ALA A 83 18.43 19.78 -4.42
N LEU A 84 17.21 19.96 -4.95
CA LEU A 84 16.99 20.04 -6.40
C LEU A 84 17.73 21.21 -7.07
N PHE A 85 17.93 22.35 -6.40
CA PHE A 85 18.76 23.44 -6.95
C PHE A 85 20.22 23.02 -7.16
N HIS A 86 20.68 21.99 -6.48
CA HIS A 86 22.01 21.39 -6.64
C HIS A 86 22.02 20.17 -7.55
N GLY A 87 20.85 19.81 -8.14
CA GLY A 87 20.70 18.62 -8.99
C GLY A 87 20.64 17.30 -8.25
N GLU A 88 20.54 17.33 -6.92
CA GLU A 88 20.53 16.14 -6.04
C GLU A 88 19.17 15.98 -5.38
N LEU A 89 18.37 15.02 -5.86
CA LEU A 89 17.13 14.66 -5.20
C LEU A 89 17.39 13.47 -4.26
N SER A 90 17.27 13.73 -2.97
CA SER A 90 17.52 12.73 -1.91
C SER A 90 16.36 12.67 -0.92
N GLY A 91 16.38 11.69 -0.03
CA GLY A 91 15.38 11.51 1.02
C GLY A 91 14.70 10.15 0.99
N THR A 92 13.56 10.03 1.68
CA THR A 92 12.80 8.77 1.73
C THR A 92 11.45 8.94 1.06
N LEU A 93 11.10 8.01 0.17
CA LEU A 93 9.78 7.86 -0.43
C LEU A 93 9.11 6.60 0.12
N ARG A 94 8.01 6.78 0.85
CA ARG A 94 7.23 5.69 1.46
C ARG A 94 6.07 5.32 0.56
N ILE A 95 6.11 4.11 0.01
CA ILE A 95 5.09 3.61 -0.90
C ILE A 95 4.35 2.46 -0.22
N GLY A 96 3.03 2.56 -0.13
CA GLY A 96 2.15 1.48 0.29
C GLY A 96 1.50 0.81 -0.92
N ILE A 97 1.44 -0.51 -0.94
CA ILE A 97 0.74 -1.24 -2.00
C ILE A 97 -0.25 -2.24 -1.41
N VAL A 98 -1.39 -2.39 -2.06
CA VAL A 98 -2.28 -3.51 -1.75
C VAL A 98 -1.79 -4.78 -2.45
N PRO A 99 -1.88 -5.94 -1.80
CA PRO A 99 -1.64 -7.20 -2.48
C PRO A 99 -2.69 -7.40 -3.58
N GLN A 100 -2.29 -8.06 -4.67
CA GLN A 100 -3.19 -8.37 -5.78
C GLN A 100 -3.62 -7.14 -6.61
N SER A 101 -2.86 -6.05 -6.61
CA SER A 101 -3.01 -5.02 -7.65
C SER A 101 -2.59 -5.59 -9.01
N ASN A 102 -3.13 -5.02 -10.09
CA ASN A 102 -2.77 -5.44 -11.45
C ASN A 102 -1.42 -4.85 -11.92
N VAL A 103 -0.83 -3.99 -11.13
CA VAL A 103 0.40 -3.23 -11.44
C VAL A 103 1.61 -3.89 -10.81
N ASP A 104 2.61 -4.20 -11.62
CA ASP A 104 3.96 -4.48 -11.12
C ASP A 104 4.69 -3.15 -10.91
N ILE A 105 4.91 -2.78 -9.65
CA ILE A 105 5.56 -1.52 -9.30
C ILE A 105 7.09 -1.56 -9.46
N MET A 106 7.70 -2.75 -9.58
CA MET A 106 9.16 -2.89 -9.59
C MET A 106 9.84 -2.18 -10.78
N PRO A 107 9.31 -2.20 -12.01
CA PRO A 107 9.86 -1.41 -13.10
C PRO A 107 9.90 0.10 -12.82
N LEU A 108 8.85 0.64 -12.19
CA LEU A 108 8.80 2.06 -11.80
C LEU A 108 9.84 2.38 -10.72
N ILE A 109 9.96 1.52 -9.71
CA ILE A 109 10.98 1.65 -8.65
C ILE A 109 12.39 1.59 -9.27
N ALA A 110 12.65 0.67 -10.18
CA ALA A 110 13.95 0.56 -10.84
C ALA A 110 14.30 1.82 -11.65
N ARG A 111 13.35 2.36 -12.44
CA ARG A 111 13.52 3.63 -13.16
C ARG A 111 13.77 4.80 -12.21
N CYS A 112 13.00 4.87 -11.12
CA CYS A 112 13.19 5.90 -10.11
C CYS A 112 14.60 5.86 -9.51
N LYS A 113 15.09 4.69 -9.15
CA LYS A 113 16.44 4.49 -8.61
C LYS A 113 17.55 4.79 -9.62
N GLN A 114 17.33 4.53 -10.90
CA GLN A 114 18.28 4.90 -11.95
C GLN A 114 18.38 6.41 -12.13
N ARG A 115 17.25 7.13 -12.06
CA ARG A 115 17.20 8.58 -12.25
C ARG A 115 17.56 9.37 -10.99
N TYR A 116 17.24 8.81 -9.81
CA TYR A 116 17.43 9.44 -8.50
C TYR A 116 18.03 8.43 -7.51
N PRO A 117 19.36 8.17 -7.59
CA PRO A 117 20.02 7.12 -6.82
C PRO A 117 19.96 7.35 -5.29
N ASP A 118 19.86 8.61 -4.85
CA ASP A 118 19.89 8.97 -3.42
C ASP A 118 18.50 8.94 -2.74
N ILE A 119 17.43 8.65 -3.49
CA ILE A 119 16.12 8.41 -2.89
C ILE A 119 16.11 7.00 -2.28
N VAL A 120 15.80 6.90 -0.99
CA VAL A 120 15.52 5.64 -0.31
C VAL A 120 14.04 5.31 -0.46
N ILE A 121 13.69 4.20 -1.12
CA ILE A 121 12.31 3.76 -1.27
C ILE A 121 11.99 2.76 -0.16
N ARG A 122 10.92 3.01 0.60
CA ARG A 122 10.35 2.09 1.58
C ARG A 122 9.01 1.59 1.07
N LEU A 123 8.95 0.31 0.70
CA LEU A 123 7.76 -0.34 0.18
C LEU A 123 7.10 -1.18 1.28
N SER A 124 5.81 -0.95 1.51
CA SER A 124 5.00 -1.70 2.48
C SER A 124 3.80 -2.33 1.79
N VAL A 125 3.47 -3.56 2.16
CA VAL A 125 2.25 -4.23 1.71
C VAL A 125 1.18 -4.06 2.78
N LEU A 126 0.02 -3.51 2.41
CA LEU A 126 -1.03 -3.06 3.33
C LEU A 126 -2.40 -3.52 2.85
N SER A 127 -3.36 -3.66 3.76
CA SER A 127 -4.78 -3.71 3.36
C SER A 127 -5.20 -2.35 2.78
N ASN A 128 -6.27 -2.31 1.98
CA ASN A 128 -6.72 -1.05 1.37
C ASN A 128 -7.13 -0.02 2.45
N GLU A 129 -7.76 -0.47 3.53
CA GLU A 129 -8.14 0.36 4.67
C GLU A 129 -6.90 0.93 5.39
N ALA A 130 -5.89 0.08 5.66
CA ALA A 130 -4.64 0.52 6.28
C ALA A 130 -3.86 1.47 5.37
N LEU A 131 -3.87 1.25 4.04
CA LEU A 131 -3.24 2.12 3.07
C LEU A 131 -3.83 3.54 3.12
N LEU A 132 -5.16 3.65 3.05
CA LEU A 132 -5.84 4.95 3.10
C LEU A 132 -5.61 5.65 4.43
N SER A 133 -5.71 4.92 5.55
CA SER A 133 -5.40 5.47 6.87
C SER A 133 -3.95 5.96 6.98
N GLN A 134 -2.97 5.20 6.48
CA GLN A 134 -1.57 5.63 6.49
C GLN A 134 -1.29 6.84 5.59
N LEU A 135 -2.01 6.97 4.45
CA LEU A 135 -1.95 8.17 3.63
C LEU A 135 -2.51 9.39 4.37
N GLU A 136 -3.68 9.26 5.02
CA GLU A 136 -4.27 10.33 5.83
C GLU A 136 -3.37 10.74 7.00
N LEU A 137 -2.76 9.77 7.67
CA LEU A 137 -1.84 9.98 8.79
C LEU A 137 -0.41 10.35 8.36
N HIS A 138 -0.16 10.64 7.09
CA HIS A 138 1.16 10.97 6.55
C HIS A 138 2.27 9.92 6.82
N GLN A 139 1.90 8.67 7.10
CA GLN A 139 2.83 7.56 7.30
C GLN A 139 3.21 6.88 5.98
N CYS A 140 2.42 7.09 4.95
CA CYS A 140 2.66 6.71 3.56
C CYS A 140 2.59 7.95 2.66
N ASP A 141 3.42 8.03 1.64
CA ASP A 141 3.50 9.15 0.71
C ASP A 141 2.66 8.87 -0.54
N ILE A 142 2.83 7.69 -1.13
CA ILE A 142 2.10 7.23 -2.31
C ILE A 142 1.50 5.86 -2.01
N GLY A 143 0.22 5.69 -2.30
CA GLY A 143 -0.47 4.40 -2.23
C GLY A 143 -0.74 3.84 -3.62
N LEU A 144 -0.58 2.53 -3.83
CA LEU A 144 -1.15 1.80 -4.95
C LEU A 144 -2.26 0.90 -4.40
N GLY A 145 -3.50 1.30 -4.64
CA GLY A 145 -4.67 0.66 -4.03
C GLY A 145 -5.90 0.66 -4.92
N PHE A 146 -6.99 0.10 -4.41
CA PHE A 146 -8.28 0.15 -5.07
C PHE A 146 -8.97 1.48 -4.76
N ASP A 147 -9.55 2.12 -5.79
CA ASP A 147 -10.20 3.43 -5.68
C ASP A 147 -11.69 3.35 -5.28
N GLU A 148 -12.34 2.21 -5.48
CA GLU A 148 -13.77 2.01 -5.23
C GLU A 148 -14.23 2.33 -3.80
N PRO A 149 -13.44 2.04 -2.73
CA PRO A 149 -13.81 2.43 -1.37
C PRO A 149 -13.78 3.94 -1.12
N LEU A 150 -13.20 4.73 -2.02
CA LEU A 150 -13.09 6.18 -1.91
C LEU A 150 -14.38 6.83 -2.41
N THR A 151 -15.30 7.13 -1.49
CA THR A 151 -16.59 7.79 -1.79
C THR A 151 -16.75 9.09 -1.01
N GLY A 152 -17.55 10.01 -1.54
CA GLY A 152 -17.92 11.25 -0.84
C GLY A 152 -16.71 12.11 -0.44
N ALA A 153 -16.65 12.52 0.83
CA ALA A 153 -15.60 13.39 1.37
C ALA A 153 -14.20 12.76 1.30
N ALA A 154 -14.06 11.45 1.44
CA ALA A 154 -12.78 10.76 1.35
C ALA A 154 -12.15 10.92 -0.05
N ARG A 155 -12.95 10.94 -1.11
CA ARG A 155 -12.47 11.17 -2.48
C ARG A 155 -11.90 12.58 -2.68
N GLN A 156 -12.37 13.57 -1.92
CA GLN A 156 -11.87 14.94 -1.97
C GLN A 156 -10.53 15.13 -1.24
N THR A 157 -10.14 14.18 -0.40
CA THR A 157 -8.88 14.22 0.33
C THR A 157 -7.70 13.73 -0.50
N PHE A 158 -7.97 12.90 -1.51
CA PHE A 158 -6.95 12.22 -2.29
C PHE A 158 -6.98 12.63 -3.77
N HIS A 159 -5.79 12.63 -4.37
CA HIS A 159 -5.62 12.66 -5.82
C HIS A 159 -5.36 11.25 -6.32
N LEU A 160 -6.01 10.88 -7.42
CA LEU A 160 -5.96 9.54 -8.00
C LEU A 160 -5.30 9.58 -9.38
N TYR A 161 -4.36 8.67 -9.60
CA TYR A 161 -3.73 8.39 -10.88
C TYR A 161 -4.19 6.99 -11.30
N PRO A 162 -5.26 6.86 -12.12
CA PRO A 162 -5.84 5.56 -12.46
C PRO A 162 -4.83 4.66 -13.17
N GLN A 163 -4.84 3.36 -12.86
CA GLN A 163 -3.95 2.36 -13.47
C GLN A 163 -4.72 1.27 -14.23
N GLY A 164 -5.97 1.56 -14.54
CA GLY A 164 -6.84 0.66 -15.29
C GLY A 164 -7.57 -0.38 -14.44
N HIS A 165 -8.26 -1.26 -15.16
CA HIS A 165 -9.12 -2.29 -14.57
C HIS A 165 -8.30 -3.44 -14.00
N ASN A 166 -8.71 -3.92 -12.84
CA ASN A 166 -8.17 -5.15 -12.29
C ASN A 166 -8.97 -6.36 -12.82
N GLN A 167 -8.28 -7.43 -13.16
CA GLN A 167 -8.87 -8.63 -13.72
C GLN A 167 -8.47 -9.84 -12.91
N MET A 168 -9.35 -10.84 -12.85
CA MET A 168 -9.08 -12.12 -12.20
C MET A 168 -8.46 -13.11 -13.18
N ALA A 169 -7.56 -13.92 -12.64
CA ALA A 169 -6.99 -15.05 -13.35
C ALA A 169 -6.93 -16.26 -12.43
N VAL A 170 -6.95 -17.42 -13.00
CA VAL A 170 -6.73 -18.69 -12.30
C VAL A 170 -5.28 -19.08 -12.48
N LEU A 171 -4.61 -19.32 -11.38
CA LEU A 171 -3.27 -19.87 -11.30
C LEU A 171 -3.37 -21.35 -10.92
N MET A 172 -2.78 -22.22 -11.72
CA MET A 172 -2.80 -23.66 -11.51
C MET A 172 -1.48 -24.30 -11.92
N ASN A 173 -1.27 -25.55 -11.48
CA ASN A 173 -0.16 -26.35 -11.95
C ASN A 173 -0.35 -26.70 -13.44
N ARG A 174 0.73 -26.68 -14.21
CA ARG A 174 0.69 -26.92 -15.68
C ARG A 174 0.12 -28.29 -16.01
N ASP A 175 0.57 -29.34 -15.35
CA ASP A 175 0.09 -30.70 -15.62
C ASP A 175 -1.43 -30.84 -15.36
N GLU A 176 -1.97 -30.09 -14.40
CA GLU A 176 -3.41 -30.07 -14.11
C GLU A 176 -4.19 -29.29 -15.16
N ALA A 177 -3.65 -28.21 -15.68
CA ALA A 177 -4.27 -27.42 -16.74
C ALA A 177 -4.44 -28.27 -18.01
N ASP A 178 -3.38 -28.99 -18.42
CA ASP A 178 -3.38 -29.82 -19.61
C ASP A 178 -4.40 -30.99 -19.52
N GLN A 179 -4.67 -31.48 -18.31
CA GLN A 179 -5.60 -32.58 -18.09
C GLN A 179 -7.06 -32.15 -17.95
N ARG A 180 -7.32 -30.98 -17.35
CA ARG A 180 -8.66 -30.57 -16.90
C ARG A 180 -9.34 -29.51 -17.75
N LEU A 181 -8.58 -28.74 -18.51
CA LEU A 181 -9.08 -27.64 -19.33
C LEU A 181 -8.44 -27.65 -20.74
N PRO A 182 -8.65 -28.69 -21.54
CA PRO A 182 -8.10 -28.71 -22.90
C PRO A 182 -8.79 -27.64 -23.75
N GLY A 183 -8.19 -26.45 -23.84
CA GLY A 183 -8.60 -25.37 -24.74
C GLY A 183 -9.63 -24.38 -24.23
N ASP A 184 -10.21 -24.54 -23.03
CA ASP A 184 -11.23 -23.66 -22.49
C ASP A 184 -10.69 -22.75 -21.38
N GLU A 185 -11.12 -21.48 -21.38
CA GLU A 185 -10.88 -20.56 -20.26
C GLU A 185 -11.69 -21.02 -19.02
N PRO A 186 -11.08 -21.02 -17.82
CA PRO A 186 -11.80 -21.38 -16.60
C PRO A 186 -12.92 -20.38 -16.31
N THR A 187 -14.10 -20.89 -15.98
CA THR A 187 -15.24 -20.08 -15.53
C THR A 187 -15.42 -20.18 -14.03
N LEU A 188 -16.12 -19.18 -13.42
CA LEU A 188 -16.49 -19.28 -12.00
C LEU A 188 -17.26 -20.56 -11.68
N THR A 189 -18.10 -21.03 -12.59
CA THR A 189 -18.87 -22.29 -12.42
C THR A 189 -17.94 -23.50 -12.42
N ALA A 190 -16.93 -23.52 -13.28
CA ALA A 190 -15.96 -24.60 -13.30
C ALA A 190 -15.12 -24.69 -12.01
N LEU A 191 -14.89 -23.53 -11.35
CA LEU A 191 -14.16 -23.45 -10.09
C LEU A 191 -14.90 -24.08 -8.89
N GLN A 192 -16.24 -24.21 -8.98
CA GLN A 192 -17.05 -24.80 -7.91
C GLN A 192 -16.67 -26.25 -7.60
N GLN A 193 -16.10 -26.95 -8.56
CA GLN A 193 -15.71 -28.36 -8.46
C GLN A 193 -14.22 -28.57 -8.15
N GLN A 194 -13.49 -27.48 -7.91
CA GLN A 194 -12.05 -27.52 -7.69
C GLN A 194 -11.70 -27.06 -6.28
N PRO A 195 -10.72 -27.73 -5.63
CA PRO A 195 -10.15 -27.22 -4.39
C PRO A 195 -9.44 -25.89 -4.67
N LEU A 196 -9.74 -24.87 -3.85
CA LEU A 196 -9.23 -23.51 -4.06
C LEU A 196 -8.32 -23.06 -2.93
N VAL A 197 -7.23 -22.45 -3.32
CA VAL A 197 -6.32 -21.70 -2.43
C VAL A 197 -6.58 -20.21 -2.65
N LEU A 198 -7.10 -19.55 -1.65
CA LEU A 198 -7.57 -18.18 -1.82
C LEU A 198 -6.86 -17.18 -0.89
N PRO A 199 -6.80 -15.90 -1.28
CA PRO A 199 -6.39 -14.84 -0.38
C PRO A 199 -7.33 -14.73 0.82
N SER A 200 -6.81 -14.24 1.94
CA SER A 200 -7.58 -13.96 3.17
C SER A 200 -8.77 -13.05 2.89
N ARG A 201 -9.89 -13.26 3.60
CA ARG A 201 -11.13 -12.46 3.48
C ARG A 201 -10.95 -10.99 3.85
N THR A 202 -9.88 -10.64 4.54
CA THR A 202 -9.52 -9.25 4.83
C THR A 202 -9.02 -8.48 3.61
N MET A 203 -8.57 -9.19 2.56
CA MET A 203 -8.07 -8.56 1.34
C MET A 203 -9.21 -8.06 0.45
N GLN A 204 -9.08 -6.85 -0.08
CA GLN A 204 -10.08 -6.24 -0.95
C GLN A 204 -10.34 -7.10 -2.20
N PHE A 205 -9.29 -7.67 -2.80
CA PHE A 205 -9.41 -8.59 -3.93
C PHE A 205 -10.33 -9.78 -3.62
N ARG A 206 -10.21 -10.37 -2.41
CA ARG A 206 -11.08 -11.48 -1.97
C ARG A 206 -12.53 -11.03 -1.83
N LYS A 207 -12.78 -9.83 -1.32
CA LYS A 207 -14.15 -9.29 -1.22
C LYS A 207 -14.82 -9.18 -2.60
N TYR A 208 -14.06 -8.83 -3.65
CA TYR A 208 -14.58 -8.83 -5.03
C TYR A 208 -14.89 -10.24 -5.53
N LEU A 209 -14.02 -11.20 -5.27
CA LEU A 209 -14.24 -12.60 -5.65
C LEU A 209 -15.50 -13.17 -4.97
N ASP A 210 -15.62 -12.98 -3.65
CA ASP A 210 -16.77 -13.48 -2.88
C ASP A 210 -18.07 -12.87 -3.41
N ARG A 211 -18.12 -11.56 -3.67
CA ARG A 211 -19.29 -10.89 -4.31
C ARG A 211 -19.60 -11.46 -5.70
N ALA A 212 -18.58 -11.78 -6.50
CA ALA A 212 -18.77 -12.37 -7.82
C ALA A 212 -19.35 -13.79 -7.72
N ALA A 213 -18.87 -14.59 -6.77
CA ALA A 213 -19.38 -15.94 -6.50
C ALA A 213 -20.83 -15.91 -5.97
N GLU A 214 -21.13 -15.02 -5.00
CA GLU A 214 -22.49 -14.81 -4.47
C GLU A 214 -23.49 -14.42 -5.58
N ARG A 215 -23.15 -13.47 -6.44
CA ARG A 215 -24.00 -13.05 -7.58
C ARG A 215 -24.23 -14.18 -8.58
N ALA A 216 -23.29 -15.09 -8.71
CA ALA A 216 -23.40 -16.26 -9.58
C ALA A 216 -24.10 -17.46 -8.90
N GLY A 217 -24.39 -17.38 -7.59
CA GLY A 217 -24.94 -18.50 -6.80
C GLY A 217 -23.94 -19.64 -6.62
N ILE A 218 -22.63 -19.35 -6.63
CA ILE A 218 -21.56 -20.35 -6.59
C ILE A 218 -20.97 -20.42 -5.19
N ARG A 219 -20.79 -21.64 -4.69
CA ARG A 219 -20.02 -21.90 -3.47
C ARG A 219 -18.61 -22.34 -3.84
N LEU A 220 -17.62 -21.60 -3.32
CA LEU A 220 -16.20 -21.90 -3.51
C LEU A 220 -15.74 -22.94 -2.48
N ASP A 221 -15.06 -24.00 -2.94
CA ASP A 221 -14.46 -25.02 -2.07
C ASP A 221 -13.05 -24.56 -1.64
N VAL A 222 -12.95 -23.88 -0.51
CA VAL A 222 -11.71 -23.27 -0.03
C VAL A 222 -10.97 -24.25 0.87
N VAL A 223 -9.86 -24.80 0.39
CA VAL A 223 -9.00 -25.74 1.14
C VAL A 223 -7.86 -25.04 1.89
N LEU A 224 -7.45 -23.86 1.45
CA LEU A 224 -6.46 -23.03 2.13
C LEU A 224 -6.78 -21.55 1.96
N GLU A 225 -6.69 -20.81 3.03
CA GLU A 225 -6.79 -19.35 3.06
C GLU A 225 -5.50 -18.74 3.62
N THR A 226 -4.90 -17.77 2.91
CA THR A 226 -3.65 -17.15 3.32
C THR A 226 -3.56 -15.70 2.88
N ASP A 227 -2.91 -14.85 3.68
CA ASP A 227 -2.54 -13.48 3.33
C ASP A 227 -1.16 -13.37 2.65
N SER A 228 -0.40 -14.47 2.63
CA SER A 228 0.91 -14.55 2.01
C SER A 228 0.83 -15.01 0.55
N LEU A 229 1.13 -14.11 -0.39
CA LEU A 229 1.20 -14.45 -1.81
C LEU A 229 2.25 -15.53 -2.12
N PHE A 230 3.34 -15.55 -1.35
CA PHE A 230 4.35 -16.60 -1.47
C PHE A 230 3.76 -17.99 -1.15
N HIS A 231 3.04 -18.11 -0.03
CA HIS A 231 2.42 -19.40 0.35
C HIS A 231 1.28 -19.77 -0.58
N LEU A 232 0.53 -18.79 -1.11
CA LEU A 232 -0.51 -19.04 -2.09
C LEU A 232 0.07 -19.67 -3.37
N VAL A 233 1.11 -19.08 -3.94
CA VAL A 233 1.80 -19.62 -5.13
C VAL A 233 2.44 -21.00 -4.82
N SER A 234 3.06 -21.13 -3.65
CA SER A 234 3.65 -22.39 -3.21
C SER A 234 2.61 -23.51 -3.07
N ALA A 235 1.43 -23.21 -2.53
CA ALA A 235 0.34 -24.19 -2.40
C ALA A 235 -0.14 -24.71 -3.77
N VAL A 236 -0.26 -23.84 -4.76
CA VAL A 236 -0.59 -24.25 -6.15
C VAL A 236 0.50 -25.15 -6.73
N ARG A 237 1.77 -24.82 -6.53
CA ARG A 237 2.91 -25.64 -6.96
C ARG A 237 2.88 -27.04 -6.33
N HIS A 238 2.45 -27.13 -5.08
CA HIS A 238 2.27 -28.39 -4.36
C HIS A 238 0.91 -29.06 -4.62
N ARG A 239 0.12 -28.57 -5.60
CA ARG A 239 -1.15 -29.16 -6.02
C ARG A 239 -2.21 -29.25 -4.90
N LEU A 240 -2.17 -28.32 -3.92
CA LEU A 240 -3.22 -28.25 -2.92
C LEU A 240 -4.55 -27.80 -3.51
N GLY A 241 -4.52 -27.05 -4.58
CA GLY A 241 -5.67 -26.49 -5.27
C GLY A 241 -5.30 -25.38 -6.23
N TRP A 242 -6.28 -24.83 -6.93
CA TRP A 242 -6.12 -23.70 -7.82
C TRP A 242 -6.24 -22.38 -7.06
N ALA A 243 -5.54 -21.35 -7.49
CA ALA A 243 -5.68 -20.04 -6.89
C ALA A 243 -6.37 -19.06 -7.84
N ILE A 244 -7.25 -18.21 -7.27
CA ILE A 244 -7.79 -17.07 -7.98
C ILE A 244 -7.01 -15.84 -7.53
N VAL A 245 -6.37 -15.15 -8.48
CA VAL A 245 -5.45 -14.06 -8.23
C VAL A 245 -5.67 -12.92 -9.24
N SER A 246 -5.07 -11.77 -8.99
CA SER A 246 -5.06 -10.71 -10.01
C SER A 246 -4.28 -11.16 -11.24
N ALA A 247 -4.69 -10.71 -12.42
CA ALA A 247 -3.99 -11.00 -13.67
C ALA A 247 -2.53 -10.50 -13.64
N GLY A 248 -2.23 -9.44 -12.88
CA GLY A 248 -0.86 -8.95 -12.67
C GLY A 248 0.01 -9.95 -11.92
N LEU A 249 -0.47 -10.48 -10.80
CA LEU A 249 0.25 -11.51 -10.04
C LEU A 249 0.37 -12.79 -10.87
N ALA A 250 -0.70 -13.19 -11.54
CA ALA A 250 -0.70 -14.39 -12.36
C ALA A 250 0.36 -14.33 -13.48
N ARG A 251 0.49 -13.20 -14.19
CA ARG A 251 1.54 -13.00 -15.19
C ARG A 251 2.95 -13.11 -14.60
N SER A 252 3.16 -12.63 -13.38
CA SER A 252 4.46 -12.74 -12.70
C SER A 252 4.74 -14.17 -12.28
N ALA A 253 3.75 -14.87 -11.74
CA ALA A 253 3.87 -16.25 -11.28
C ALA A 253 4.00 -17.25 -12.45
N SER A 254 3.37 -17.00 -13.61
CA SER A 254 3.45 -17.87 -14.80
C SER A 254 4.84 -17.90 -15.46
N LYS A 255 5.76 -17.02 -15.06
CA LYS A 255 7.17 -17.13 -15.43
C LYS A 255 7.87 -18.34 -14.80
N LEU A 256 7.27 -18.93 -13.76
CA LEU A 256 7.68 -20.23 -13.24
C LEU A 256 7.20 -21.33 -14.19
N SER A 257 8.09 -22.22 -14.58
CA SER A 257 7.85 -23.24 -15.64
C SER A 257 6.75 -24.24 -15.31
N ASP A 258 6.50 -24.46 -14.03
CA ASP A 258 5.53 -25.44 -13.50
C ASP A 258 4.12 -24.85 -13.28
N LEU A 259 3.92 -23.56 -13.54
CA LEU A 259 2.64 -22.89 -13.38
C LEU A 259 2.09 -22.40 -14.71
N VAL A 260 0.77 -22.33 -14.80
CA VAL A 260 0.03 -21.71 -15.88
C VAL A 260 -0.97 -20.70 -15.30
N CYS A 261 -1.16 -19.62 -16.02
CA CYS A 261 -2.12 -18.59 -15.70
C CYS A 261 -3.15 -18.52 -16.83
N LEU A 262 -4.41 -18.65 -16.50
CA LEU A 262 -5.53 -18.52 -17.44
C LEU A 262 -6.46 -17.40 -16.96
N PRO A 263 -6.93 -16.51 -17.86
CA PRO A 263 -7.92 -15.51 -17.52
C PRO A 263 -9.21 -16.19 -17.04
N LEU A 264 -9.86 -15.63 -16.03
CA LEU A 264 -11.16 -16.14 -15.56
C LEU A 264 -12.26 -15.62 -16.47
N ALA A 265 -13.01 -16.50 -17.11
CA ALA A 265 -14.09 -16.15 -18.03
C ALA A 265 -15.49 -16.14 -17.34
N PRO A 266 -16.42 -15.24 -17.74
CA PRO A 266 -16.13 -14.03 -18.50
C PRO A 266 -15.29 -13.06 -17.67
N GLN A 267 -14.44 -12.30 -18.36
CA GLN A 267 -13.67 -11.25 -17.71
C GLN A 267 -14.61 -10.30 -16.98
N ARG A 268 -14.45 -10.18 -15.68
CA ARG A 268 -15.24 -9.29 -14.83
C ARG A 268 -14.36 -8.18 -14.31
N ASP A 269 -14.88 -6.97 -14.38
CA ASP A 269 -14.27 -5.85 -13.71
C ASP A 269 -14.36 -6.05 -12.20
N ILE A 270 -13.23 -6.05 -11.53
CA ILE A 270 -13.10 -6.21 -10.08
C ILE A 270 -12.55 -4.94 -9.43
N GLY A 271 -12.95 -3.80 -9.96
CA GLY A 271 -12.52 -2.48 -9.49
C GLY A 271 -11.27 -1.97 -10.20
N HIS A 272 -11.01 -0.71 -9.99
CA HIS A 272 -9.85 -0.04 -10.57
C HIS A 272 -8.75 0.08 -9.52
N THR A 273 -7.51 -0.07 -9.95
CA THR A 273 -6.36 0.33 -9.16
C THR A 273 -5.89 1.71 -9.57
N ALA A 274 -5.43 2.48 -8.60
CA ALA A 274 -4.86 3.79 -8.82
C ALA A 274 -3.64 4.00 -7.94
N PHE A 275 -2.69 4.82 -8.38
CA PHE A 275 -1.83 5.48 -7.43
C PHE A 275 -2.63 6.57 -6.74
N ILE A 276 -2.47 6.66 -5.43
CA ILE A 276 -3.25 7.50 -4.53
C ILE A 276 -2.30 8.38 -3.74
N THR A 277 -2.51 9.67 -3.78
CA THR A 277 -1.76 10.63 -2.96
C THR A 277 -2.73 11.56 -2.25
N ARG A 278 -2.27 12.25 -1.20
CA ARG A 278 -3.02 13.38 -0.66
C ARG A 278 -3.06 14.50 -1.71
N GLN A 279 -4.13 15.29 -1.72
CA GLN A 279 -4.25 16.47 -2.60
C GLN A 279 -3.19 17.54 -2.31
N HIS A 280 -2.77 17.64 -1.05
CA HIS A 280 -1.79 18.63 -0.59
C HIS A 280 -0.56 17.90 -0.04
N SER A 281 0.55 18.63 0.08
CA SER A 281 1.83 18.13 0.63
C SER A 281 2.51 17.07 -0.25
N VAL A 282 2.58 17.35 -1.56
CA VAL A 282 3.34 16.53 -2.52
C VAL A 282 4.80 16.94 -2.49
N THR A 283 5.67 16.09 -1.95
CA THR A 283 7.12 16.34 -1.90
C THR A 283 7.77 16.18 -3.28
N PRO A 284 8.96 16.77 -3.50
CA PRO A 284 9.72 16.56 -4.74
C PRO A 284 9.95 15.08 -5.10
N ALA A 285 10.26 14.24 -4.12
CA ALA A 285 10.43 12.80 -4.34
C ALA A 285 9.12 12.13 -4.81
N MET A 286 7.97 12.52 -4.24
CA MET A 286 6.65 12.05 -4.72
C MET A 286 6.41 12.49 -6.15
N ARG A 287 6.64 13.78 -6.47
CA ARG A 287 6.44 14.36 -7.80
C ARG A 287 7.27 13.64 -8.85
N ALA A 288 8.56 13.44 -8.56
CA ALA A 288 9.48 12.71 -9.44
C ALA A 288 9.04 11.27 -9.71
N PHE A 289 8.48 10.59 -8.71
CA PHE A 289 7.94 9.24 -8.91
C PHE A 289 6.63 9.24 -9.72
N LEU A 290 5.73 10.20 -9.47
CA LEU A 290 4.45 10.31 -10.18
C LEU A 290 4.65 10.69 -11.65
N GLU A 291 5.65 11.52 -12.00
CA GLU A 291 6.05 11.78 -13.39
C GLU A 291 6.42 10.47 -14.12
N LEU A 292 7.14 9.55 -13.46
CA LEU A 292 7.45 8.25 -14.03
C LEU A 292 6.21 7.36 -14.20
N VAL A 293 5.21 7.49 -13.34
CA VAL A 293 3.92 6.80 -13.48
C VAL A 293 3.20 7.30 -14.74
N GLU A 294 3.08 8.61 -14.90
CA GLU A 294 2.43 9.24 -16.06
C GLU A 294 3.16 8.93 -17.38
N GLU A 295 4.50 8.97 -17.38
CA GLU A 295 5.31 8.56 -18.53
C GLU A 295 5.04 7.11 -18.95
N SER A 296 4.82 6.20 -17.97
CA SER A 296 4.56 4.79 -18.25
C SER A 296 3.19 4.54 -18.89
N GLU A 297 2.19 5.33 -18.52
CA GLU A 297 0.84 5.25 -19.11
C GLU A 297 0.80 5.78 -20.54
N GLY A 298 1.52 6.87 -20.82
CA GLY A 298 1.64 7.45 -22.17
C GLY A 298 2.29 6.48 -23.18
N VAL A 299 3.12 5.56 -22.71
CA VAL A 299 3.72 4.50 -23.55
C VAL A 299 2.75 3.32 -23.74
N SER A 300 1.95 2.95 -22.71
CA SER A 300 0.96 1.87 -22.83
C SER A 300 -0.18 2.19 -23.78
N ASN A 301 -0.64 3.45 -23.84
CA ASN A 301 -1.70 3.86 -24.76
C ASN A 301 -1.24 3.93 -26.24
N LYS A 302 0.06 4.12 -26.49
CA LYS A 302 0.61 4.13 -27.87
C LYS A 302 0.90 2.74 -28.45
N VAL A 303 0.88 1.70 -27.64
CA VAL A 303 1.11 0.30 -28.09
C VAL A 303 -0.21 -0.42 -28.40
N LEU A 304 -1.35 0.19 -28.05
CA LEU A 304 -2.70 -0.35 -28.29
C LEU A 304 -3.44 0.35 -29.43
N GLU A 305 -2.84 1.35 -30.11
CA GLU A 305 -3.24 1.89 -31.41
C GLU A 305 -2.38 1.25 -32.52
#